data_5896b801e541ebb8125fb28acd89771c
#
_entry.id   5896b801e541ebb8125fb28acd89771c
#
_cell.length_a   1.000
_cell.length_b   1.000
_cell.length_c   1.000
_cell.angle_alpha   90.00
_cell.angle_beta   90.00
_cell.angle_gamma   90.00
#
_symmetry.space_group_name_H-M   'P 1'
#
loop_
_entity.id
_entity.type
_entity.pdbx_description
1 polymer ?
#
loop_
_entity_poly.entity_id
_entity_poly.type
_entity_poly.pdbx_seq_one_letter_code
_entity_poly.pdbx_strand_id
1 'polypeptide(L)'
;CAEGSLRHALGRCMQGDEEIPTARLLETTSQLGLDGAIDPIAGLADDRVWIFHGAADPIVRAPVVDALEAYYRALVSPEQVARIEHPQAGHTFPTRDAAAPACAASDSPFFGDCGLDGARALLEQLHGKLADGSDPRPDGLIGFDQRPYAASSGSAALADQGWLYVPADCTAGAADACRLHVVFHGCKQGTSFVGDQFVRRAGYLEIAESNRVVLLFPQIEPSFQPLNPNGCWDWWGYEGEAYATQAGPQVRAVRSMIADLLGEPAARR
;
A
#
# COMPACT_ATOMS: atom_id res chain seq x y z
N CYS A 1 -12.04 -10.24 -2.05
CA CYS A 1 -11.95 -11.00 -3.31
C CYS A 1 -11.39 -12.40 -3.07
N ALA A 2 -10.25 -12.52 -2.38
CA ALA A 2 -9.61 -13.83 -2.13
C ALA A 2 -10.37 -14.68 -1.10
N GLU A 3 -11.02 -14.07 -0.13
CA GLU A 3 -11.88 -14.72 0.87
C GLU A 3 -11.18 -15.91 1.57
N GLY A 4 -9.91 -15.75 1.96
CA GLY A 4 -9.11 -16.78 2.59
C GLY A 4 -8.61 -17.89 1.66
N SER A 5 -8.68 -17.73 0.35
CA SER A 5 -8.37 -18.76 -0.63
C SER A 5 -7.24 -18.33 -1.58
N LEU A 6 -6.11 -19.03 -1.55
CA LEU A 6 -5.02 -18.80 -2.51
C LEU A 6 -5.49 -19.05 -3.96
N ARG A 7 -6.38 -20.00 -4.20
CA ARG A 7 -6.95 -20.26 -5.52
C ARG A 7 -7.71 -19.04 -6.04
N HIS A 8 -8.59 -18.45 -5.22
CA HIS A 8 -9.31 -17.25 -5.60
C HIS A 8 -8.35 -16.05 -5.77
N ALA A 9 -7.32 -15.95 -4.91
CA ALA A 9 -6.31 -14.92 -5.04
C ALA A 9 -5.65 -14.96 -6.42
N LEU A 10 -5.11 -16.09 -6.83
CA LEU A 10 -4.36 -16.23 -8.08
C LEU A 10 -5.25 -16.24 -9.33
N GLY A 11 -6.45 -16.79 -9.27
CA GLY A 11 -7.41 -16.83 -10.37
C GLY A 11 -8.29 -15.58 -10.41
N ARG A 12 -9.39 -15.60 -9.69
CA ARG A 12 -10.41 -14.55 -9.70
C ARG A 12 -9.87 -13.15 -9.41
N CYS A 13 -8.99 -12.99 -8.41
CA CYS A 13 -8.52 -11.68 -7.96
C CYS A 13 -7.28 -11.15 -8.71
N MET A 14 -6.63 -11.96 -9.52
CA MET A 14 -5.53 -11.51 -10.39
C MET A 14 -5.92 -11.63 -11.86
N GLN A 15 -6.43 -12.77 -12.30
CA GLN A 15 -6.71 -13.04 -13.71
C GLN A 15 -8.13 -12.66 -14.15
N GLY A 16 -9.06 -12.50 -13.19
CA GLY A 16 -10.47 -12.26 -13.54
C GLY A 16 -11.08 -13.43 -14.32
N ASP A 17 -10.62 -14.67 -14.06
CA ASP A 17 -11.08 -15.89 -14.70
C ASP A 17 -12.49 -16.31 -14.23
N GLU A 18 -12.93 -15.77 -13.11
CA GLU A 18 -14.28 -15.89 -12.59
C GLU A 18 -14.84 -14.48 -12.28
N GLU A 19 -16.15 -14.32 -12.30
CA GLU A 19 -16.80 -13.06 -11.91
C GLU A 19 -16.45 -12.69 -10.45
N ILE A 20 -16.06 -11.43 -10.23
CA ILE A 20 -15.81 -10.90 -8.90
C ILE A 20 -17.14 -10.47 -8.30
N PRO A 21 -17.60 -11.10 -7.20
CA PRO A 21 -18.91 -10.85 -6.63
C PRO A 21 -18.92 -9.54 -5.82
N THR A 22 -18.78 -8.39 -6.49
CA THR A 22 -18.62 -7.08 -5.86
C THR A 22 -19.75 -6.75 -4.88
N ALA A 23 -20.99 -7.07 -5.22
CA ALA A 23 -22.15 -6.87 -4.32
C ALA A 23 -21.98 -7.65 -3.01
N ARG A 24 -21.59 -8.92 -3.09
CA ARG A 24 -21.35 -9.76 -1.91
C ARG A 24 -20.17 -9.25 -1.08
N LEU A 25 -19.12 -8.74 -1.74
CA LEU A 25 -17.98 -8.15 -1.03
C LEU A 25 -18.39 -6.90 -0.25
N LEU A 26 -19.26 -6.06 -0.82
CA LEU A 26 -19.85 -4.90 -0.14
C LEU A 26 -20.71 -5.31 1.06
N GLU A 27 -21.56 -6.34 0.91
CA GLU A 27 -22.34 -6.90 2.01
C GLU A 27 -21.43 -7.40 3.14
N THR A 28 -20.37 -8.15 2.79
CA THR A 28 -19.38 -8.62 3.76
C THR A 28 -18.70 -7.48 4.50
N THR A 29 -18.29 -6.44 3.77
CA THR A 29 -17.67 -5.25 4.36
C THR A 29 -18.64 -4.54 5.31
N SER A 30 -19.90 -4.40 4.90
CA SER A 30 -20.95 -3.80 5.75
C SER A 30 -21.17 -4.60 7.04
N GLN A 31 -21.19 -5.92 6.94
CA GLN A 31 -21.35 -6.79 8.11
C GLN A 31 -20.15 -6.70 9.05
N LEU A 32 -18.92 -6.71 8.53
CA LEU A 32 -17.69 -6.55 9.33
C LEU A 32 -17.67 -5.20 10.06
N GLY A 33 -18.17 -4.13 9.43
CA GLY A 33 -18.31 -2.82 10.07
C GLY A 33 -19.34 -2.83 11.19
N LEU A 34 -20.50 -3.48 10.99
CA LEU A 34 -21.54 -3.62 12.02
C LEU A 34 -21.07 -4.45 13.22
N ASP A 35 -20.29 -5.50 12.97
CA ASP A 35 -19.73 -6.38 13.99
C ASP A 35 -18.54 -5.75 14.73
N GLY A 36 -18.07 -4.56 14.30
CA GLY A 36 -16.89 -3.90 14.86
C GLY A 36 -15.58 -4.62 14.55
N ALA A 37 -15.57 -5.52 13.56
CA ALA A 37 -14.35 -6.21 13.12
C ALA A 37 -13.43 -5.32 12.27
N ILE A 38 -13.99 -4.28 11.65
CA ILE A 38 -13.30 -3.19 10.98
C ILE A 38 -13.85 -1.85 11.49
N ASP A 39 -13.18 -0.74 11.14
CA ASP A 39 -13.68 0.59 11.47
C ASP A 39 -15.04 0.87 10.79
N PRO A 40 -15.88 1.77 11.35
CA PRO A 40 -17.17 2.08 10.76
C PRO A 40 -17.04 2.57 9.31
N ILE A 41 -17.81 1.99 8.38
CA ILE A 41 -17.76 2.34 6.94
C ILE A 41 -18.05 3.83 6.70
N ALA A 42 -18.84 4.46 7.56
CA ALA A 42 -19.10 5.90 7.47
C ALA A 42 -17.81 6.75 7.51
N GLY A 43 -16.72 6.23 8.08
CA GLY A 43 -15.41 6.87 8.08
C GLY A 43 -14.80 6.99 6.69
N LEU A 44 -15.24 6.19 5.71
CA LEU A 44 -14.75 6.25 4.33
C LEU A 44 -15.38 7.39 3.51
N ALA A 45 -16.43 8.05 4.01
CA ALA A 45 -17.23 9.00 3.21
C ALA A 45 -16.39 10.13 2.60
N ASP A 46 -15.35 10.57 3.29
CA ASP A 46 -14.45 11.65 2.86
C ASP A 46 -13.12 11.13 2.28
N ASP A 47 -12.94 9.81 2.19
CA ASP A 47 -11.72 9.22 1.66
C ASP A 47 -11.59 9.44 0.16
N ARG A 48 -10.35 9.58 -0.30
CA ARG A 48 -10.01 9.71 -1.71
C ARG A 48 -9.26 8.48 -2.18
N VAL A 49 -9.59 8.02 -3.37
CA VAL A 49 -9.03 6.80 -3.96
C VAL A 49 -8.33 7.15 -5.27
N TRP A 50 -7.13 6.66 -5.44
CA TRP A 50 -6.40 6.71 -6.69
C TRP A 50 -6.08 5.30 -7.14
N ILE A 51 -6.45 4.97 -8.38
CA ILE A 51 -6.25 3.66 -9.00
C ILE A 51 -5.39 3.86 -10.25
N PHE A 52 -4.30 3.11 -10.34
CA PHE A 52 -3.51 3.01 -11.56
C PHE A 52 -3.60 1.60 -12.12
N HIS A 53 -3.75 1.48 -13.44
CA HIS A 53 -3.74 0.22 -14.12
C HIS A 53 -2.98 0.33 -15.45
N GLY A 54 -2.12 -0.65 -15.73
CA GLY A 54 -1.50 -0.81 -17.04
C GLY A 54 -2.38 -1.66 -17.95
N ALA A 55 -2.75 -1.14 -19.13
CA ALA A 55 -3.58 -1.91 -20.08
C ALA A 55 -2.84 -3.16 -20.63
N ALA A 56 -1.51 -3.19 -20.54
CA ALA A 56 -0.68 -4.33 -20.89
C ALA A 56 -0.31 -5.23 -19.69
N ASP A 57 -0.93 -5.03 -18.53
CA ASP A 57 -0.65 -5.80 -17.30
C ASP A 57 -1.08 -7.28 -17.48
N PRO A 58 -0.14 -8.25 -17.45
CA PRO A 58 -0.45 -9.67 -17.59
C PRO A 58 -0.78 -10.33 -16.24
N ILE A 59 -0.56 -9.63 -15.11
CA ILE A 59 -0.64 -10.17 -13.74
C ILE A 59 -1.99 -9.84 -13.12
N VAL A 60 -2.39 -8.57 -13.13
CA VAL A 60 -3.71 -8.13 -12.66
C VAL A 60 -4.50 -7.57 -13.83
N ARG A 61 -5.48 -8.32 -14.28
CA ARG A 61 -6.25 -8.02 -15.48
C ARG A 61 -7.29 -6.92 -15.27
N ALA A 62 -7.64 -6.22 -16.35
CA ALA A 62 -8.62 -5.12 -16.33
C ALA A 62 -9.93 -5.44 -15.59
N PRO A 63 -10.60 -6.60 -15.76
CA PRO A 63 -11.84 -6.90 -15.03
C PRO A 63 -11.69 -6.85 -13.49
N VAL A 64 -10.49 -7.15 -12.97
CA VAL A 64 -10.21 -7.09 -11.54
C VAL A 64 -10.17 -5.64 -11.06
N VAL A 65 -9.53 -4.77 -11.84
CA VAL A 65 -9.44 -3.33 -11.55
C VAL A 65 -10.78 -2.65 -11.74
N ASP A 66 -11.59 -3.07 -12.71
CA ASP A 66 -12.97 -2.60 -12.91
C ASP A 66 -13.85 -2.93 -11.69
N ALA A 67 -13.71 -4.13 -11.15
CA ALA A 67 -14.42 -4.53 -9.93
C ALA A 67 -13.93 -3.75 -8.69
N LEU A 68 -12.62 -3.45 -8.60
CA LEU A 68 -12.06 -2.62 -7.54
C LEU A 68 -12.62 -1.19 -7.60
N GLU A 69 -12.65 -0.60 -8.79
CA GLU A 69 -13.23 0.74 -8.99
C GLU A 69 -14.72 0.76 -8.60
N ALA A 70 -15.50 -0.22 -9.07
CA ALA A 70 -16.91 -0.34 -8.73
C ALA A 70 -17.14 -0.50 -7.23
N TYR A 71 -16.26 -1.26 -6.55
CA TYR A 71 -16.32 -1.45 -5.10
C TYR A 71 -16.11 -0.12 -4.36
N TYR A 72 -15.07 0.65 -4.70
CA TYR A 72 -14.82 1.94 -4.03
C TYR A 72 -15.88 2.99 -4.35
N ARG A 73 -16.39 3.04 -5.59
CA ARG A 73 -17.48 3.96 -5.97
C ARG A 73 -18.80 3.70 -5.24
N ALA A 74 -18.97 2.52 -4.63
CA ALA A 74 -20.10 2.21 -3.76
C ALA A 74 -19.88 2.65 -2.30
N LEU A 75 -18.65 2.97 -1.89
CA LEU A 75 -18.28 3.30 -0.50
C LEU A 75 -17.96 4.79 -0.32
N VAL A 76 -17.44 5.45 -1.34
CA VAL A 76 -17.08 6.87 -1.33
C VAL A 76 -17.81 7.60 -2.45
N SER A 77 -17.86 8.94 -2.40
CA SER A 77 -18.43 9.72 -3.49
C SER A 77 -17.68 9.44 -4.81
N PRO A 78 -18.39 9.24 -5.94
CA PRO A 78 -17.75 8.89 -7.21
C PRO A 78 -16.65 9.84 -7.68
N GLU A 79 -16.76 11.13 -7.37
CA GLU A 79 -15.79 12.17 -7.67
C GLU A 79 -14.49 12.05 -6.84
N GLN A 80 -14.49 11.26 -5.77
CA GLN A 80 -13.31 10.99 -4.94
C GLN A 80 -12.50 9.83 -5.48
N VAL A 81 -13.01 9.07 -6.45
CA VAL A 81 -12.30 7.96 -7.10
C VAL A 81 -11.71 8.42 -8.41
N ALA A 82 -10.38 8.50 -8.48
CA ALA A 82 -9.63 8.75 -9.71
C ALA A 82 -9.01 7.45 -10.23
N ARG A 83 -9.22 7.14 -11.50
CA ARG A 83 -8.56 6.03 -12.18
C ARG A 83 -7.73 6.54 -13.35
N ILE A 84 -6.50 6.06 -13.43
CA ILE A 84 -5.60 6.28 -14.56
C ILE A 84 -5.31 4.91 -15.20
N GLU A 85 -5.60 4.78 -16.48
CA GLU A 85 -5.19 3.64 -17.29
C GLU A 85 -4.08 4.06 -18.26
N HIS A 86 -2.94 3.38 -18.19
CA HIS A 86 -1.82 3.66 -19.08
C HIS A 86 -1.73 2.58 -20.16
N PRO A 87 -1.81 2.95 -21.47
CA PRO A 87 -2.02 2.00 -22.56
C PRO A 87 -0.86 1.00 -22.75
N GLN A 88 0.35 1.35 -22.31
CA GLN A 88 1.56 0.54 -22.52
C GLN A 88 2.14 -0.01 -21.22
N ALA A 89 1.61 0.36 -20.06
CA ALA A 89 2.15 -0.10 -18.78
C ALA A 89 1.85 -1.59 -18.59
N GLY A 90 2.86 -2.31 -18.10
CA GLY A 90 2.71 -3.64 -17.53
C GLY A 90 2.30 -3.58 -16.07
N HIS A 91 2.62 -4.63 -15.30
CA HIS A 91 2.44 -4.68 -13.86
C HIS A 91 3.55 -3.91 -13.16
N THR A 92 3.43 -2.60 -13.10
CA THR A 92 4.49 -1.70 -12.64
C THR A 92 3.92 -0.48 -11.91
N PHE A 93 4.63 0.03 -10.91
CA PHE A 93 4.35 1.35 -10.34
C PHE A 93 4.94 2.43 -11.26
N PRO A 94 4.15 3.41 -11.73
CA PRO A 94 4.62 4.37 -12.72
C PRO A 94 5.54 5.43 -12.10
N THR A 95 6.67 5.68 -12.74
CA THR A 95 7.63 6.73 -12.35
C THR A 95 8.06 7.56 -13.56
N ARG A 96 8.82 8.62 -13.31
CA ARG A 96 9.58 9.40 -14.30
C ARG A 96 11.09 9.16 -14.18
N ASP A 97 11.50 8.14 -13.46
CA ASP A 97 12.90 7.77 -13.35
C ASP A 97 13.38 7.13 -14.66
N ALA A 98 14.09 7.90 -15.47
CA ALA A 98 14.63 7.44 -16.76
C ALA A 98 15.61 6.25 -16.65
N ALA A 99 16.13 5.96 -15.45
CA ALA A 99 16.95 4.78 -15.18
C ALA A 99 16.13 3.58 -14.69
N ALA A 100 14.81 3.73 -14.55
CA ALA A 100 13.91 2.62 -14.24
C ALA A 100 13.73 1.70 -15.46
N PRO A 101 13.27 0.45 -15.27
CA PRO A 101 12.85 -0.41 -16.36
C PRO A 101 11.77 0.23 -17.25
N ALA A 102 11.61 -0.28 -18.47
CA ALA A 102 10.57 0.20 -19.37
C ALA A 102 9.17 0.03 -18.75
N CYS A 103 8.27 0.96 -19.02
CA CYS A 103 6.89 0.97 -18.49
C CYS A 103 6.13 -0.33 -18.76
N ALA A 104 6.42 -1.02 -19.86
CA ALA A 104 5.80 -2.30 -20.21
C ALA A 104 6.33 -3.51 -19.41
N ALA A 105 7.39 -3.33 -18.60
CA ALA A 105 7.95 -4.41 -17.80
C ALA A 105 6.96 -4.83 -16.70
N SER A 106 6.92 -6.14 -16.43
CA SER A 106 6.09 -6.74 -15.39
C SER A 106 6.92 -7.66 -14.50
N ASP A 107 8.12 -7.23 -14.19
CA ASP A 107 9.12 -7.94 -13.39
C ASP A 107 9.80 -7.00 -12.39
N SER A 108 10.68 -7.58 -11.54
CA SER A 108 11.43 -6.79 -10.55
C SER A 108 12.21 -5.66 -11.22
N PRO A 109 12.20 -4.45 -10.63
CA PRO A 109 11.70 -4.07 -9.29
C PRO A 109 10.23 -3.61 -9.24
N PHE A 110 9.43 -3.86 -10.27
CA PHE A 110 8.01 -3.52 -10.38
C PHE A 110 7.70 -2.02 -10.23
N PHE A 111 8.62 -1.17 -10.63
CA PHE A 111 8.40 0.24 -10.96
C PHE A 111 9.05 0.53 -12.31
N GLY A 112 8.48 1.41 -13.10
CA GLY A 112 8.92 1.63 -14.48
C GLY A 112 8.79 3.07 -14.94
N ASP A 113 9.66 3.47 -15.89
CA ASP A 113 9.56 4.78 -16.54
C ASP A 113 8.35 4.80 -17.50
N CYS A 114 7.23 5.32 -16.96
CA CYS A 114 5.99 5.49 -17.72
C CYS A 114 5.76 6.96 -18.16
N GLY A 115 6.72 7.85 -17.93
CA GLY A 115 6.51 9.29 -18.13
C GLY A 115 5.45 9.91 -17.20
N LEU A 116 4.93 9.12 -16.25
CA LEU A 116 3.95 9.52 -15.24
C LEU A 116 4.60 9.46 -13.86
N ASP A 117 4.56 10.56 -13.13
CA ASP A 117 4.94 10.61 -11.72
C ASP A 117 3.79 10.05 -10.87
N GLY A 118 3.82 8.74 -10.62
CA GLY A 118 2.75 8.04 -9.91
C GLY A 118 2.65 8.46 -8.44
N ALA A 119 3.79 8.67 -7.77
CA ALA A 119 3.80 9.11 -6.38
C ALA A 119 3.17 10.51 -6.24
N ARG A 120 3.51 11.45 -7.13
CA ARG A 120 2.88 12.77 -7.15
C ARG A 120 1.40 12.67 -7.43
N ALA A 121 0.99 11.95 -8.47
CA ALA A 121 -0.42 11.84 -8.86
C ALA A 121 -1.29 11.25 -7.75
N LEU A 122 -0.79 10.21 -7.09
CA LEU A 122 -1.42 9.57 -5.95
C LEU A 122 -1.53 10.54 -4.76
N LEU A 123 -0.43 11.18 -4.37
CA LEU A 123 -0.41 12.08 -3.22
C LEU A 123 -1.24 13.35 -3.47
N GLU A 124 -1.30 13.86 -4.71
CA GLU A 124 -2.18 14.97 -5.08
C GLU A 124 -3.66 14.58 -5.02
N GLN A 125 -4.01 13.36 -5.42
CA GLN A 125 -5.37 12.84 -5.25
C GLN A 125 -5.76 12.79 -3.77
N LEU A 126 -4.86 12.29 -2.91
CA LEU A 126 -5.14 12.11 -1.49
C LEU A 126 -5.14 13.43 -0.71
N HIS A 127 -4.20 14.32 -1.00
CA HIS A 127 -3.94 15.50 -0.17
C HIS A 127 -4.29 16.84 -0.82
N GLY A 128 -4.66 16.85 -2.10
CA GLY A 128 -4.85 18.06 -2.88
C GLY A 128 -3.53 18.57 -3.46
N LYS A 129 -3.52 19.84 -3.91
CA LYS A 129 -2.36 20.44 -4.58
C LYS A 129 -1.12 20.39 -3.71
N LEU A 130 -0.03 19.89 -4.29
CA LEU A 130 1.29 19.76 -3.67
C LEU A 130 2.28 20.78 -4.26
N ALA A 131 3.29 21.14 -3.47
CA ALA A 131 4.48 21.84 -3.97
C ALA A 131 5.29 20.92 -4.88
N ASP A 132 6.16 21.52 -5.71
CA ASP A 132 7.08 20.74 -6.52
C ASP A 132 8.04 19.95 -5.63
N GLY A 133 8.43 18.76 -6.11
CA GLY A 133 9.39 17.92 -5.40
C GLY A 133 10.75 18.60 -5.28
N SER A 134 11.45 18.30 -4.20
CA SER A 134 12.82 18.75 -3.96
C SER A 134 13.72 17.55 -3.68
N ASP A 135 15.04 17.75 -3.81
CA ASP A 135 15.99 16.69 -3.49
C ASP A 135 15.77 16.20 -2.05
N PRO A 136 15.58 14.90 -1.85
CA PRO A 136 15.39 14.35 -0.52
C PRO A 136 16.68 14.48 0.30
N ARG A 137 16.55 14.78 1.58
CA ARG A 137 17.71 14.88 2.45
C ARG A 137 18.41 13.52 2.58
N PRO A 138 19.76 13.48 2.53
CA PRO A 138 20.51 12.21 2.55
C PRO A 138 20.30 11.37 3.81
N ASP A 139 20.09 12.02 4.96
CA ASP A 139 19.89 11.42 6.28
C ASP A 139 18.40 11.32 6.68
N GLY A 140 17.48 11.66 5.77
CA GLY A 140 16.03 11.58 6.01
C GLY A 140 15.48 10.15 5.97
N LEU A 141 16.09 9.28 5.16
CA LEU A 141 15.70 7.89 5.06
C LEU A 141 16.47 7.03 6.06
N ILE A 142 15.77 6.45 7.03
CA ILE A 142 16.32 5.65 8.12
C ILE A 142 15.68 4.27 8.17
N GLY A 143 16.47 3.24 8.49
CA GLY A 143 15.95 1.92 8.82
C GLY A 143 15.46 1.90 10.27
N PHE A 144 14.37 1.19 10.53
CA PHE A 144 13.89 0.97 11.90
C PHE A 144 13.59 -0.52 12.15
N ASP A 145 13.65 -0.92 13.41
CA ASP A 145 13.43 -2.31 13.84
C ASP A 145 11.92 -2.62 13.89
N GLN A 146 11.46 -3.59 13.09
CA GLN A 146 10.08 -4.06 13.08
C GLN A 146 9.81 -5.24 14.02
N ARG A 147 10.84 -5.87 14.60
CA ARG A 147 10.69 -7.07 15.47
C ARG A 147 9.78 -6.84 16.67
N PRO A 148 9.79 -5.66 17.36
CA PRO A 148 8.84 -5.40 18.44
C PRO A 148 7.37 -5.45 17.98
N TYR A 149 7.08 -4.95 16.78
CA TYR A 149 5.73 -4.95 16.21
C TYR A 149 5.32 -6.34 15.75
N ALA A 150 6.23 -7.12 15.15
CA ALA A 150 6.00 -8.52 14.82
C ALA A 150 5.67 -9.33 16.07
N ALA A 151 6.47 -9.21 17.13
CA ALA A 151 6.28 -9.92 18.38
C ALA A 151 4.95 -9.56 19.06
N SER A 152 4.59 -8.27 19.09
CA SER A 152 3.36 -7.81 19.72
C SER A 152 2.09 -8.12 18.94
N SER A 153 2.17 -8.16 17.60
CA SER A 153 1.04 -8.45 16.73
C SER A 153 0.84 -9.94 16.45
N GLY A 154 1.89 -10.75 16.61
CA GLY A 154 1.92 -12.15 16.23
C GLY A 154 2.09 -12.37 14.72
N SER A 155 2.50 -11.35 13.94
CA SER A 155 2.83 -11.51 12.53
C SER A 155 4.15 -12.26 12.39
N ALA A 156 4.12 -13.37 11.65
CA ALA A 156 5.32 -14.17 11.35
C ALA A 156 6.01 -13.73 10.04
N ALA A 157 5.38 -12.83 9.28
CA ALA A 157 5.85 -12.44 7.96
C ALA A 157 6.49 -11.04 7.90
N LEU A 158 6.44 -10.24 8.98
CA LEU A 158 7.15 -8.97 9.00
C LEU A 158 8.67 -9.19 8.91
N ALA A 159 9.33 -8.41 8.06
CA ALA A 159 10.79 -8.32 8.02
C ALA A 159 11.35 -7.72 9.33
N ASP A 160 12.60 -7.99 9.65
CA ASP A 160 13.27 -7.40 10.83
C ASP A 160 13.35 -5.87 10.73
N GLN A 161 13.48 -5.33 9.52
CA GLN A 161 13.64 -3.89 9.27
C GLN A 161 12.60 -3.34 8.31
N GLY A 162 12.08 -2.15 8.63
CA GLY A 162 11.33 -1.29 7.75
C GLY A 162 12.07 0.03 7.49
N TRP A 163 11.48 0.90 6.67
CA TRP A 163 12.05 2.20 6.35
C TRP A 163 11.11 3.34 6.74
N LEU A 164 11.71 4.41 7.23
CA LEU A 164 11.04 5.66 7.58
C LEU A 164 11.75 6.82 6.90
N TYR A 165 11.00 7.68 6.23
CA TYR A 165 11.53 8.95 5.72
C TYR A 165 10.94 10.10 6.50
N VAL A 166 11.80 10.95 7.05
CA VAL A 166 11.41 12.14 7.81
C VAL A 166 11.94 13.39 7.12
N PRO A 167 11.07 14.21 6.52
CA PRO A 167 11.47 15.49 5.93
C PRO A 167 12.14 16.43 6.95
N ALA A 168 12.97 17.35 6.46
CA ALA A 168 13.66 18.31 7.31
C ALA A 168 12.70 19.09 8.23
N ASP A 169 11.58 19.53 7.67
CA ASP A 169 10.55 20.30 8.38
C ASP A 169 9.69 19.46 9.35
N CYS A 170 9.90 18.15 9.41
CA CYS A 170 9.16 17.23 10.28
C CYS A 170 10.03 16.69 11.43
N THR A 171 11.22 17.21 11.63
CA THR A 171 12.06 16.86 12.78
C THR A 171 11.51 17.46 14.08
N ALA A 172 12.02 16.98 15.23
CA ALA A 172 11.48 17.29 16.55
C ALA A 172 11.09 18.78 16.77
N GLY A 173 9.84 18.99 17.16
CA GLY A 173 9.24 20.31 17.43
C GLY A 173 8.27 20.82 16.34
N ALA A 174 8.17 20.15 15.20
CA ALA A 174 7.27 20.52 14.10
C ALA A 174 6.24 19.41 13.77
N ALA A 175 6.14 18.37 14.60
CA ALA A 175 5.34 17.17 14.33
C ALA A 175 3.85 17.45 14.06
N ASP A 176 3.25 18.43 14.73
CA ASP A 176 1.81 18.76 14.63
C ASP A 176 1.38 19.27 13.23
N ALA A 177 2.32 19.54 12.34
CA ALA A 177 2.01 20.03 11.01
C ALA A 177 2.43 19.07 9.88
N CYS A 178 2.93 17.89 10.22
CA CYS A 178 3.33 16.88 9.24
C CYS A 178 2.25 15.82 9.08
N ARG A 179 2.11 15.33 7.85
CA ARG A 179 1.23 14.20 7.50
C ARG A 179 2.01 12.91 7.55
N LEU A 180 1.37 11.82 7.87
CA LEU A 180 1.94 10.48 7.74
C LEU A 180 1.31 9.78 6.54
N HIS A 181 2.14 9.19 5.68
CA HIS A 181 1.70 8.34 4.59
C HIS A 181 2.39 6.98 4.68
N VAL A 182 1.62 5.91 4.63
CA VAL A 182 2.13 4.54 4.68
C VAL A 182 2.20 3.99 3.26
N VAL A 183 3.37 3.52 2.85
CA VAL A 183 3.63 2.97 1.51
C VAL A 183 3.87 1.48 1.62
N PHE A 184 2.95 0.68 1.11
CA PHE A 184 3.10 -0.77 1.03
C PHE A 184 3.75 -1.16 -0.29
N HIS A 185 4.77 -2.01 -0.23
CA HIS A 185 5.36 -2.60 -1.43
C HIS A 185 4.49 -3.75 -1.96
N GLY A 186 4.64 -4.10 -3.23
CA GLY A 186 4.03 -5.27 -3.84
C GLY A 186 4.77 -6.58 -3.54
N CYS A 187 4.21 -7.71 -4.01
CA CYS A 187 4.91 -8.99 -4.00
C CYS A 187 6.22 -8.88 -4.79
N LYS A 188 7.30 -9.50 -4.31
CA LYS A 188 8.66 -9.43 -4.88
C LYS A 188 9.24 -8.01 -4.99
N GLN A 189 8.69 -7.05 -4.26
CA GLN A 189 9.11 -5.65 -4.28
C GLN A 189 9.66 -5.18 -2.91
N GLY A 190 9.55 -6.01 -1.88
CA GLY A 190 10.15 -5.75 -0.57
C GLY A 190 11.67 -5.78 -0.60
N THR A 191 12.29 -5.33 0.49
CA THR A 191 13.75 -5.17 0.63
C THR A 191 14.53 -6.45 0.36
N SER A 192 14.00 -7.62 0.70
CA SER A 192 14.62 -8.92 0.42
C SER A 192 14.75 -9.26 -1.07
N PHE A 193 13.97 -8.63 -1.93
CA PHE A 193 14.04 -8.83 -3.39
C PHE A 193 14.77 -7.71 -4.13
N VAL A 194 14.50 -6.47 -3.76
CA VAL A 194 14.98 -5.30 -4.54
C VAL A 194 15.86 -4.34 -3.71
N GLY A 195 16.22 -4.71 -2.48
CA GLY A 195 16.91 -3.79 -1.58
C GLY A 195 16.05 -2.55 -1.30
N ASP A 196 16.66 -1.39 -1.26
CA ASP A 196 15.97 -0.13 -1.03
C ASP A 196 15.52 0.60 -2.32
N GLN A 197 15.56 -0.10 -3.48
CA GLN A 197 15.28 0.51 -4.78
C GLN A 197 13.87 1.11 -4.85
N PHE A 198 12.83 0.35 -4.42
CA PHE A 198 11.47 0.85 -4.46
C PHE A 198 11.32 2.09 -3.53
N VAL A 199 11.86 2.01 -2.31
CA VAL A 199 11.79 3.11 -1.34
C VAL A 199 12.43 4.39 -1.88
N ARG A 200 13.59 4.26 -2.55
CA ARG A 200 14.35 5.43 -3.05
C ARG A 200 13.91 5.95 -4.39
N ARG A 201 13.32 5.11 -5.25
CA ARG A 201 13.17 5.43 -6.68
C ARG A 201 11.72 5.47 -7.16
N ALA A 202 10.75 5.14 -6.31
CA ALA A 202 9.34 5.22 -6.66
C ALA A 202 8.78 6.69 -6.69
N GLY A 203 9.62 7.70 -6.38
CA GLY A 203 9.27 9.11 -6.49
C GLY A 203 8.60 9.71 -5.25
N TYR A 204 8.47 8.94 -4.17
CA TYR A 204 7.82 9.43 -2.95
C TYR A 204 8.67 10.42 -2.16
N LEU A 205 10.01 10.19 -2.10
CA LEU A 205 10.88 10.95 -1.20
C LEU A 205 10.96 12.45 -1.58
N GLU A 206 11.05 12.74 -2.88
CA GLU A 206 11.11 14.08 -3.43
C GLU A 206 9.86 14.90 -3.11
N ILE A 207 8.69 14.25 -3.22
CA ILE A 207 7.41 14.89 -2.90
C ILE A 207 7.24 15.04 -1.39
N ALA A 208 7.64 14.04 -0.64
CA ALA A 208 7.54 14.05 0.83
C ALA A 208 8.36 15.18 1.44
N GLU A 209 9.61 15.42 0.95
CA GLU A 209 10.51 16.47 1.47
C GLU A 209 9.88 17.85 1.41
N SER A 210 9.34 18.23 0.25
CA SER A 210 8.79 19.57 0.04
C SER A 210 7.35 19.77 0.52
N ASN A 211 6.66 18.68 0.94
CA ASN A 211 5.25 18.72 1.32
C ASN A 211 4.98 18.26 2.76
N ARG A 212 6.03 18.12 3.57
CA ARG A 212 5.94 17.75 5.00
C ARG A 212 5.18 16.44 5.20
N VAL A 213 5.51 15.42 4.40
CA VAL A 213 4.92 14.10 4.49
C VAL A 213 5.96 13.12 5.03
N VAL A 214 5.75 12.62 6.23
CA VAL A 214 6.53 11.50 6.77
C VAL A 214 6.08 10.23 6.05
N LEU A 215 7.02 9.43 5.54
CA LEU A 215 6.72 8.18 4.85
C LEU A 215 7.13 7.00 5.69
N LEU A 216 6.19 6.09 5.92
CA LEU A 216 6.44 4.80 6.56
C LEU A 216 6.38 3.70 5.49
N PHE A 217 7.45 2.93 5.35
CA PHE A 217 7.53 1.79 4.42
C PHE A 217 7.73 0.50 5.23
N PRO A 218 6.66 -0.08 5.76
CA PRO A 218 6.77 -1.37 6.43
C PRO A 218 7.12 -2.46 5.42
N GLN A 219 7.81 -3.52 5.88
CA GLN A 219 8.38 -4.55 5.03
C GLN A 219 7.93 -5.95 5.45
N ILE A 220 7.70 -6.79 4.44
CA ILE A 220 7.38 -8.22 4.59
C ILE A 220 8.54 -9.06 4.07
N GLU A 221 8.88 -10.14 4.80
CA GLU A 221 9.82 -11.16 4.37
C GLU A 221 9.12 -12.31 3.63
N PRO A 222 9.78 -12.90 2.60
CA PRO A 222 9.30 -14.13 2.02
C PRO A 222 9.41 -15.29 3.01
N SER A 223 8.44 -16.19 2.99
CA SER A 223 8.43 -17.35 3.89
C SER A 223 7.85 -18.58 3.21
N PHE A 224 8.19 -19.76 3.76
CA PHE A 224 7.59 -21.03 3.37
C PHE A 224 6.59 -21.55 4.43
N GLN A 225 6.63 -20.98 5.64
CA GLN A 225 5.71 -21.25 6.74
C GLN A 225 5.50 -19.95 7.54
N PRO A 226 4.36 -19.26 7.35
CA PRO A 226 3.29 -19.53 6.37
C PRO A 226 3.76 -19.40 4.92
N LEU A 227 3.01 -19.99 3.96
CA LEU A 227 3.40 -20.01 2.54
C LEU A 227 3.24 -18.62 1.90
N ASN A 228 4.34 -17.88 1.82
CA ASN A 228 4.44 -16.58 1.20
C ASN A 228 5.81 -16.40 0.49
N PRO A 229 6.15 -17.23 -0.52
CA PRO A 229 7.47 -17.19 -1.14
C PRO A 229 7.78 -15.89 -1.90
N ASN A 230 6.76 -15.10 -2.18
CA ASN A 230 6.88 -13.83 -2.90
C ASN A 230 6.92 -12.60 -1.98
N GLY A 231 6.93 -12.76 -0.65
CA GLY A 231 6.95 -11.63 0.28
C GLY A 231 5.79 -10.66 0.06
N CYS A 232 4.58 -11.18 -0.13
CA CYS A 232 3.38 -10.38 -0.27
C CYS A 232 2.81 -9.99 1.10
N TRP A 233 2.12 -8.88 1.19
CA TRP A 233 1.21 -8.60 2.30
C TRP A 233 0.10 -9.65 2.32
N ASP A 234 -0.48 -9.92 3.52
CA ASP A 234 -1.55 -10.93 3.62
C ASP A 234 -2.87 -10.41 3.04
N TRP A 235 -3.14 -10.78 1.80
CA TRP A 235 -4.38 -10.45 1.11
C TRP A 235 -5.23 -11.68 0.77
N TRP A 236 -4.80 -12.88 1.19
CA TRP A 236 -5.55 -14.13 1.01
C TRP A 236 -5.65 -14.99 2.28
N GLY A 237 -5.17 -14.51 3.44
CA GLY A 237 -5.35 -15.18 4.73
C GLY A 237 -4.27 -16.19 5.08
N TYR A 238 -3.02 -16.00 4.66
CA TYR A 238 -1.94 -16.92 5.00
C TYR A 238 -1.49 -16.81 6.47
N GLU A 239 -1.77 -15.72 7.16
CA GLU A 239 -1.57 -15.55 8.60
C GLU A 239 -2.85 -15.78 9.43
N GLY A 240 -3.93 -16.22 8.78
CA GLY A 240 -5.18 -16.61 9.46
C GLY A 240 -6.43 -15.88 8.97
N GLU A 241 -7.58 -16.33 9.46
CA GLU A 241 -8.89 -15.87 9.00
C GLU A 241 -9.16 -14.38 9.27
N ALA A 242 -8.53 -13.82 10.29
CA ALA A 242 -8.70 -12.42 10.69
C ALA A 242 -7.92 -11.42 9.83
N TYR A 243 -7.18 -11.86 8.80
CA TYR A 243 -6.23 -11.06 8.03
C TYR A 243 -6.77 -9.71 7.53
N ALA A 244 -8.04 -9.64 7.17
CA ALA A 244 -8.70 -8.44 6.63
C ALA A 244 -9.45 -7.62 7.69
N THR A 245 -9.17 -7.83 8.98
CA THR A 245 -9.84 -7.16 10.10
C THR A 245 -8.84 -6.46 11.02
N GLN A 246 -9.32 -5.68 11.98
CA GLN A 246 -8.49 -5.06 13.01
C GLN A 246 -7.70 -6.08 13.85
N ALA A 247 -8.16 -7.33 13.92
CA ALA A 247 -7.48 -8.43 14.62
C ALA A 247 -6.37 -9.08 13.77
N GLY A 248 -6.27 -8.75 12.49
CA GLY A 248 -5.24 -9.28 11.59
C GLY A 248 -3.83 -8.94 12.08
N PRO A 249 -2.88 -9.91 12.10
CA PRO A 249 -1.55 -9.66 12.63
C PRO A 249 -0.83 -8.49 11.96
N GLN A 250 -0.84 -8.42 10.62
CA GLN A 250 -0.19 -7.33 9.88
C GLN A 250 -0.91 -5.98 10.07
N VAL A 251 -2.24 -5.99 10.16
CA VAL A 251 -3.02 -4.77 10.45
C VAL A 251 -2.63 -4.21 11.83
N ARG A 252 -2.56 -5.06 12.86
CA ARG A 252 -2.14 -4.66 14.20
C ARG A 252 -0.71 -4.12 14.24
N ALA A 253 0.21 -4.79 13.53
CA ALA A 253 1.60 -4.36 13.47
C ALA A 253 1.73 -2.95 12.88
N VAL A 254 1.12 -2.70 11.73
CA VAL A 254 1.18 -1.39 11.06
C VAL A 254 0.46 -0.32 11.88
N ARG A 255 -0.70 -0.62 12.49
CA ARG A 255 -1.36 0.30 13.43
C ARG A 255 -0.47 0.69 14.59
N SER A 256 0.28 -0.27 15.16
CA SER A 256 1.21 0.04 16.25
C SER A 256 2.37 0.93 15.80
N MET A 257 2.91 0.71 14.59
CA MET A 257 3.93 1.58 14.00
C MET A 257 3.40 3.02 13.82
N ILE A 258 2.17 3.16 13.33
CA ILE A 258 1.50 4.45 13.15
C ILE A 258 1.30 5.14 14.50
N ALA A 259 0.78 4.43 15.50
CA ALA A 259 0.55 4.97 16.84
C ALA A 259 1.84 5.49 17.49
N ASP A 260 2.93 4.75 17.36
CA ASP A 260 4.24 5.17 17.90
C ASP A 260 4.75 6.45 17.19
N LEU A 261 4.57 6.55 15.87
CA LEU A 261 4.96 7.76 15.12
C LEU A 261 4.11 8.98 15.44
N LEU A 262 2.82 8.78 15.76
CA LEU A 262 1.91 9.86 16.17
C LEU A 262 2.02 10.19 17.66
N GLY A 263 2.82 9.46 18.43
CA GLY A 263 2.94 9.64 19.87
C GLY A 263 1.64 9.26 20.63
N GLU A 264 0.81 8.44 20.02
CA GLU A 264 -0.40 7.94 20.65
C GLU A 264 -0.06 6.89 21.70
N PRO A 265 -0.71 6.91 22.90
CA PRO A 265 -0.52 5.83 23.86
C PRO A 265 -0.95 4.51 23.21
N ALA A 266 -0.08 3.48 23.30
CA ALA A 266 -0.41 2.15 22.82
C ALA A 266 -1.81 1.76 23.31
N ALA A 267 -2.74 1.53 22.39
CA ALA A 267 -4.10 1.14 22.72
C ALA A 267 -4.02 -0.03 23.69
N ARG A 268 -4.58 0.14 24.90
CA ARG A 268 -4.56 -0.92 25.92
C ARG A 268 -5.16 -2.17 25.29
N ARG A 269 -4.35 -3.20 25.27
CA ARG A 269 -4.63 -4.54 24.74
C ARG A 269 -5.81 -5.19 25.47
#